data_98ebb01e15ba2ff7c52946c55b3edee3
#
_entry.id   98ebb01e15ba2ff7c52946c55b3edee3
#
_cell.length_a   1.000
_cell.length_b   1.000
_cell.length_c   1.000
_cell.angle_alpha   90.00
_cell.angle_beta   90.00
_cell.angle_gamma   90.00
#
_symmetry.space_group_name_H-M   'P 1'
#
loop_
_entity.id
_entity.type
_entity.pdbx_description
1 polymer ?
#
loop_
_entity_poly.entity_id
_entity_poly.type
_entity_poly.pdbx_seq_one_letter_code
_entity_poly.pdbx_strand_id
1 'polypeptide(L)'
;MSLARFSVNNRVLVNMLMLVILMAGGIFAFTLVREFFPESRPNKVMIAAVYPGQQPEEVEKSVTIKVEEAVHDIEGIEKVDSTVSEGLSLTSLTLYNDVKDINVLLQEVKSEGDALTDLPDDVERVTVEKMDPLLPVISVALY
;
A
#
# COMPACT_ATOMS: atom_id res chain seq x y z
N MET A 1 -10.05 -44.11 30.96
CA MET A 1 -9.92 -43.28 32.18
C MET A 1 -10.39 -41.88 31.84
N SER A 2 -11.37 -41.34 32.59
CA SER A 2 -11.86 -39.99 32.27
C SER A 2 -10.87 -38.93 32.81
N LEU A 3 -10.56 -37.91 32.01
CA LEU A 3 -9.71 -36.75 32.36
C LEU A 3 -10.12 -36.13 33.70
N ALA A 4 -11.42 -36.09 33.98
CA ALA A 4 -11.97 -35.60 35.23
C ALA A 4 -11.48 -36.39 36.47
N ARG A 5 -11.41 -37.73 36.38
CA ARG A 5 -10.96 -38.58 37.47
C ARG A 5 -9.46 -38.45 37.73
N PHE A 6 -8.67 -38.24 36.69
CA PHE A 6 -7.23 -37.97 36.78
C PHE A 6 -6.97 -36.63 37.47
N SER A 7 -7.72 -35.59 37.08
CA SER A 7 -7.62 -34.25 37.65
C SER A 7 -7.90 -34.19 39.16
N VAL A 8 -8.93 -34.88 39.61
CA VAL A 8 -9.29 -34.92 41.03
C VAL A 8 -8.24 -35.67 41.87
N ASN A 9 -7.61 -36.74 41.32
CA ASN A 9 -6.62 -37.54 42.01
C ASN A 9 -5.23 -36.90 42.10
N ASN A 10 -4.92 -35.93 41.17
CA ASN A 10 -3.62 -35.30 41.08
C ASN A 10 -3.71 -33.78 41.22
N ARG A 11 -4.26 -33.28 42.31
CA ARG A 11 -4.51 -31.86 42.57
C ARG A 11 -3.25 -31.00 42.45
N VAL A 12 -2.10 -31.49 42.92
CA VAL A 12 -0.83 -30.74 42.85
C VAL A 12 -0.38 -30.56 41.39
N LEU A 13 -0.48 -31.61 40.58
CA LEU A 13 -0.10 -31.61 39.18
C LEU A 13 -1.01 -30.66 38.36
N VAL A 14 -2.32 -30.68 38.64
CA VAL A 14 -3.28 -29.79 37.98
C VAL A 14 -3.04 -28.32 38.35
N ASN A 15 -2.77 -28.04 39.63
CA ASN A 15 -2.45 -26.69 40.07
C ASN A 15 -1.13 -26.18 39.47
N MET A 16 -0.10 -27.00 39.36
CA MET A 16 1.15 -26.67 38.69
C MET A 16 0.93 -26.38 37.22
N LEU A 17 0.14 -27.23 36.54
CA LEU A 17 -0.18 -27.04 35.12
C LEU A 17 -0.94 -25.71 34.91
N MET A 18 -1.91 -25.42 35.77
CA MET A 18 -2.66 -24.15 35.74
C MET A 18 -1.74 -22.94 35.91
N LEU A 19 -0.81 -23.00 36.86
CA LEU A 19 0.16 -21.93 37.11
C LEU A 19 1.09 -21.72 35.93
N VAL A 20 1.57 -22.78 35.30
CA VAL A 20 2.39 -22.72 34.07
C VAL A 20 1.62 -22.06 32.93
N ILE A 21 0.36 -22.45 32.71
CA ILE A 21 -0.48 -21.86 31.67
C ILE A 21 -0.73 -20.38 31.93
N LEU A 22 -1.01 -20.00 33.17
CA LEU A 22 -1.23 -18.58 33.53
C LEU A 22 0.05 -17.75 33.35
N MET A 23 1.21 -18.29 33.74
CA MET A 23 2.49 -17.61 33.53
C MET A 23 2.82 -17.47 32.06
N ALA A 24 2.68 -18.54 31.29
CA ALA A 24 2.87 -18.49 29.84
C ALA A 24 1.92 -17.49 29.15
N GLY A 25 0.63 -17.53 29.52
CA GLY A 25 -0.37 -16.59 29.00
C GLY A 25 -0.05 -15.13 29.37
N GLY A 26 0.43 -14.89 30.59
CA GLY A 26 0.89 -13.57 31.01
C GLY A 26 2.09 -13.07 30.19
N ILE A 27 3.10 -13.89 30.01
CA ILE A 27 4.27 -13.56 29.18
C ILE A 27 3.85 -13.25 27.74
N PHE A 28 3.02 -14.10 27.14
CA PHE A 28 2.52 -13.86 25.79
C PHE A 28 1.69 -12.57 25.69
N ALA A 29 0.86 -12.27 26.68
CA ALA A 29 0.07 -11.04 26.69
C ALA A 29 0.93 -9.77 26.70
N PHE A 30 2.10 -9.80 27.34
CA PHE A 30 3.04 -8.68 27.36
C PHE A 30 3.94 -8.62 26.11
N THR A 31 4.20 -9.77 25.47
CA THR A 31 5.03 -9.82 24.27
C THR A 31 4.24 -9.66 22.97
N LEU A 32 2.91 -9.72 23.02
CA LEU A 32 2.09 -9.42 21.84
C LEU A 32 2.30 -7.97 21.43
N VAL A 33 2.97 -7.78 20.31
CA VAL A 33 3.06 -6.48 19.64
C VAL A 33 1.66 -6.12 19.16
N ARG A 34 1.08 -5.10 19.79
CA ARG A 34 -0.23 -4.58 19.38
C ARG A 34 -0.04 -3.64 18.20
N GLU A 35 0.09 -4.18 17.03
CA GLU A 35 -0.02 -3.41 15.82
C GLU A 35 -1.50 -3.10 15.59
N PHE A 36 -1.94 -1.90 15.98
CA PHE A 36 -3.31 -1.43 15.73
C PHE A 36 -3.61 -1.28 14.24
N PHE A 37 -2.56 -1.05 13.45
CA PHE A 37 -2.62 -1.06 12.00
C PHE A 37 -1.40 -1.83 11.51
N PRO A 38 -1.56 -2.91 10.74
CA PRO A 38 -0.43 -3.47 10.03
C PRO A 38 0.15 -2.35 9.18
N GLU A 39 1.44 -2.05 9.34
CA GLU A 39 2.15 -1.11 8.46
C GLU A 39 2.32 -1.72 7.06
N SER A 40 1.26 -2.29 6.54
CA SER A 40 1.11 -2.58 5.14
C SER A 40 0.85 -1.24 4.44
N ARG A 41 1.87 -0.41 4.41
CA ARG A 41 1.90 0.77 3.55
C ARG A 41 2.26 0.25 2.16
N PRO A 42 1.29 0.01 1.28
CA PRO A 42 1.65 -0.27 -0.08
C PRO A 42 2.40 0.97 -0.57
N ASN A 43 3.65 0.77 -0.95
CA ASN A 43 4.41 1.81 -1.61
C ASN A 43 3.67 2.13 -2.91
N LYS A 44 3.07 3.30 -2.97
CA LYS A 44 2.31 3.73 -4.14
C LYS A 44 2.99 4.92 -4.78
N VAL A 45 3.07 4.87 -6.09
CA VAL A 45 3.47 5.99 -6.93
C VAL A 45 2.24 6.43 -7.72
N MET A 46 1.99 7.72 -7.79
CA MET A 46 0.91 8.31 -8.57
C MET A 46 1.49 9.04 -9.76
N ILE A 47 0.94 8.77 -10.92
CA ILE A 47 1.21 9.48 -12.16
C ILE A 47 -0.05 10.29 -12.49
N ALA A 48 0.10 11.59 -12.61
CA ALA A 48 -0.98 12.49 -13.02
C ALA A 48 -0.65 13.14 -14.36
N ALA A 49 -1.57 13.04 -15.30
CA ALA A 49 -1.48 13.72 -16.59
C ALA A 49 -2.75 14.55 -16.81
N VAL A 50 -2.56 15.82 -17.12
CA VAL A 50 -3.66 16.75 -17.36
C VAL A 50 -3.79 16.99 -18.86
N TYR A 51 -5.00 16.75 -19.39
CA TYR A 51 -5.36 16.99 -20.79
C TYR A 51 -6.60 17.88 -20.85
N PRO A 52 -6.46 19.20 -20.74
CA PRO A 52 -7.56 20.12 -20.52
C PRO A 52 -8.62 20.08 -21.64
N GLY A 53 -9.88 20.11 -21.24
CA GLY A 53 -11.00 20.23 -22.18
C GLY A 53 -11.36 18.96 -22.95
N GLN A 54 -10.73 17.84 -22.63
CA GLN A 54 -11.02 16.58 -23.29
C GLN A 54 -11.97 15.69 -22.44
N GLN A 55 -12.82 14.94 -23.15
CA GLN A 55 -13.71 13.98 -22.52
C GLN A 55 -12.93 12.75 -22.01
N PRO A 56 -13.45 12.05 -20.98
CA PRO A 56 -12.75 10.89 -20.38
C PRO A 56 -12.32 9.82 -21.41
N GLU A 57 -13.14 9.54 -22.40
CA GLU A 57 -12.82 8.55 -23.44
C GLU A 57 -11.59 8.94 -24.28
N GLU A 58 -11.42 10.23 -24.56
CA GLU A 58 -10.27 10.74 -25.28
C GLU A 58 -9.03 10.76 -24.41
N VAL A 59 -9.16 11.17 -23.14
CA VAL A 59 -8.08 11.12 -22.14
C VAL A 59 -7.58 9.68 -21.95
N GLU A 60 -8.50 8.71 -21.88
CA GLU A 60 -8.14 7.29 -21.77
C GLU A 60 -7.28 6.83 -22.94
N LYS A 61 -7.76 7.05 -24.18
CA LYS A 61 -7.10 6.55 -25.39
C LYS A 61 -5.79 7.26 -25.69
N SER A 62 -5.75 8.58 -25.50
CA SER A 62 -4.62 9.40 -25.91
C SER A 62 -3.54 9.53 -24.86
N VAL A 63 -3.88 9.28 -23.58
CA VAL A 63 -2.96 9.51 -22.44
C VAL A 63 -2.86 8.24 -21.57
N THR A 64 -3.97 7.76 -21.00
CA THR A 64 -3.93 6.74 -19.97
C THR A 64 -3.32 5.43 -20.48
N ILE A 65 -3.77 4.94 -21.63
CA ILE A 65 -3.26 3.69 -22.21
C ILE A 65 -1.76 3.79 -22.50
N LYS A 66 -1.28 4.93 -22.98
CA LYS A 66 0.15 5.13 -23.27
C LYS A 66 0.99 5.18 -22.00
N VAL A 67 0.47 5.78 -20.94
CA VAL A 67 1.12 5.78 -19.62
C VAL A 67 1.18 4.36 -19.05
N GLU A 68 0.08 3.61 -19.14
CA GLU A 68 0.03 2.22 -18.68
C GLU A 68 1.01 1.32 -19.45
N GLU A 69 1.09 1.47 -20.77
CA GLU A 69 2.04 0.74 -21.62
C GLU A 69 3.49 1.07 -21.23
N ALA A 70 3.81 2.34 -20.99
CA ALA A 70 5.15 2.76 -20.63
C ALA A 70 5.62 2.20 -19.28
N VAL A 71 4.71 2.03 -18.32
CA VAL A 71 5.05 1.52 -16.99
C VAL A 71 4.88 0.00 -16.87
N HIS A 72 4.30 -0.65 -17.87
CA HIS A 72 3.99 -2.08 -17.82
C HIS A 72 5.24 -2.97 -17.68
N ASP A 73 6.34 -2.58 -18.31
CA ASP A 73 7.57 -3.37 -18.36
C ASP A 73 8.54 -3.05 -17.20
N ILE A 74 8.17 -2.12 -16.30
CA ILE A 74 9.01 -1.74 -15.17
C ILE A 74 8.95 -2.83 -14.09
N GLU A 75 10.11 -3.39 -13.75
CA GLU A 75 10.21 -4.38 -12.68
C GLU A 75 9.90 -3.76 -11.30
N GLY A 76 9.12 -4.47 -10.49
CA GLY A 76 8.78 -4.02 -9.13
C GLY A 76 7.37 -3.46 -8.99
N ILE A 77 6.62 -3.32 -10.06
CA ILE A 77 5.21 -2.94 -10.05
C ILE A 77 4.34 -4.19 -9.88
N GLU A 78 3.53 -4.22 -8.82
CA GLU A 78 2.60 -5.31 -8.53
C GLU A 78 1.26 -5.10 -9.27
N LYS A 79 0.80 -3.84 -9.30
CA LYS A 79 -0.50 -3.50 -9.86
C LYS A 79 -0.53 -2.06 -10.39
N VAL A 80 -1.21 -1.88 -11.51
CA VAL A 80 -1.51 -0.58 -12.12
C VAL A 80 -3.02 -0.37 -12.06
N ASP A 81 -3.47 0.72 -11.48
CA ASP A 81 -4.87 1.12 -11.42
C ASP A 81 -5.00 2.56 -11.95
N SER A 82 -5.79 2.76 -12.99
CA SER A 82 -6.02 4.09 -13.55
C SER A 82 -7.44 4.57 -13.31
N THR A 83 -7.55 5.86 -13.06
CA THR A 83 -8.82 6.58 -12.94
C THR A 83 -8.81 7.74 -13.89
N VAL A 84 -9.79 7.78 -14.79
CA VAL A 84 -9.92 8.84 -15.80
C VAL A 84 -11.11 9.72 -15.47
N SER A 85 -10.91 11.02 -15.59
CA SER A 85 -11.93 12.06 -15.46
C SER A 85 -11.82 13.03 -16.62
N GLU A 86 -12.76 13.97 -16.73
CA GLU A 86 -12.70 15.03 -17.72
C GLU A 86 -11.39 15.84 -17.58
N GLY A 87 -10.54 15.79 -18.59
CA GLY A 87 -9.27 16.49 -18.61
C GLY A 87 -8.19 15.97 -17.67
N LEU A 88 -8.36 14.81 -17.01
CA LEU A 88 -7.41 14.30 -16.03
C LEU A 88 -7.30 12.77 -16.06
N SER A 89 -6.07 12.28 -16.14
CA SER A 89 -5.71 10.87 -15.93
C SER A 89 -4.88 10.73 -14.67
N LEU A 90 -5.28 9.82 -13.78
CA LEU A 90 -4.55 9.46 -12.58
C LEU A 90 -4.25 7.97 -12.60
N THR A 91 -2.98 7.61 -12.74
CA THR A 91 -2.52 6.22 -12.70
C THR A 91 -1.79 5.95 -11.39
N SER A 92 -2.28 5.01 -10.61
CA SER A 92 -1.71 4.59 -9.33
C SER A 92 -0.98 3.27 -9.50
N LEU A 93 0.32 3.29 -9.25
CA LEU A 93 1.18 2.12 -9.27
C LEU A 93 1.34 1.60 -7.85
N THR A 94 0.94 0.36 -7.61
CA THR A 94 1.23 -0.35 -6.36
C THR A 94 2.50 -1.15 -6.54
N LEU A 95 3.48 -0.97 -5.66
CA LEU A 95 4.77 -1.62 -5.74
C LEU A 95 4.81 -2.86 -4.85
N TYR A 96 5.63 -3.86 -5.22
CA TYR A 96 5.93 -4.99 -4.36
C TYR A 96 6.64 -4.53 -3.08
N ASN A 97 6.38 -5.21 -1.97
CA ASN A 97 6.97 -4.89 -0.65
C ASN A 97 8.47 -5.17 -0.56
N ASP A 98 9.03 -5.92 -1.49
CA ASP A 98 10.45 -6.30 -1.55
C ASP A 98 11.31 -5.35 -2.39
N VAL A 99 10.72 -4.29 -2.96
CA VAL A 99 11.46 -3.25 -3.69
C VAL A 99 12.44 -2.57 -2.74
N LYS A 100 13.73 -2.78 -2.98
CA LYS A 100 14.81 -2.31 -2.11
C LYS A 100 15.00 -0.79 -2.13
N ASP A 101 14.72 -0.14 -3.26
CA ASP A 101 14.93 1.29 -3.42
C ASP A 101 13.80 1.93 -4.26
N ILE A 102 12.83 2.48 -3.56
CA ILE A 102 11.68 3.14 -4.18
C ILE A 102 12.09 4.38 -4.99
N ASN A 103 13.20 5.04 -4.61
CA ASN A 103 13.64 6.25 -5.30
C ASN A 103 14.21 5.93 -6.68
N VAL A 104 14.88 4.78 -6.83
CA VAL A 104 15.37 4.32 -8.13
C VAL A 104 14.19 4.02 -9.05
N LEU A 105 13.20 3.29 -8.56
CA LEU A 105 12.00 2.97 -9.34
C LEU A 105 11.20 4.23 -9.69
N LEU A 106 11.07 5.18 -8.75
CA LEU A 106 10.42 6.46 -9.00
C LEU A 106 11.13 7.25 -10.10
N GLN A 107 12.46 7.18 -10.16
CA GLN A 107 13.25 7.84 -11.18
C GLN A 107 13.12 7.16 -12.55
N GLU A 108 12.99 5.83 -12.56
CA GLU A 108 12.71 5.04 -13.75
C GLU A 108 11.31 5.37 -14.31
N VAL A 109 10.28 5.36 -13.48
CA VAL A 109 8.91 5.77 -13.85
C VAL A 109 8.88 7.20 -14.39
N LYS A 110 9.64 8.13 -13.78
CA LYS A 110 9.76 9.51 -14.28
C LYS A 110 10.42 9.56 -15.65
N SER A 111 11.49 8.79 -15.83
CA SER A 111 12.22 8.73 -17.09
C SER A 111 11.34 8.19 -18.22
N GLU A 112 10.56 7.14 -17.95
CA GLU A 112 9.60 6.60 -18.92
C GLU A 112 8.46 7.58 -19.19
N GLY A 113 7.94 8.26 -18.17
CA GLY A 113 6.92 9.30 -18.33
C GLY A 113 7.42 10.51 -19.15
N ASP A 114 8.66 10.94 -18.94
CA ASP A 114 9.28 12.04 -19.70
C ASP A 114 9.68 11.60 -21.13
N ALA A 115 9.88 10.29 -21.37
CA ALA A 115 10.19 9.70 -22.68
C ALA A 115 8.96 9.54 -23.59
N LEU A 116 7.75 9.69 -23.05
CA LEU A 116 6.51 9.62 -23.81
C LEU A 116 6.41 10.79 -24.78
N THR A 117 6.94 10.61 -25.99
CA THR A 117 6.91 11.60 -27.07
C THR A 117 5.61 11.55 -27.90
N ASP A 118 4.81 10.51 -27.70
CA ASP A 118 3.60 10.22 -28.47
C ASP A 118 2.33 10.83 -27.85
N LEU A 119 2.47 11.64 -26.82
CA LEU A 119 1.36 12.37 -26.20
C LEU A 119 0.95 13.56 -27.09
N PRO A 120 -0.35 13.92 -27.13
CA PRO A 120 -0.79 15.15 -27.78
C PRO A 120 -0.09 16.39 -27.22
N ASP A 121 0.17 17.39 -28.09
CA ASP A 121 0.87 18.64 -27.71
C ASP A 121 0.14 19.44 -26.62
N ASP A 122 -1.17 19.25 -26.48
CA ASP A 122 -2.02 19.92 -25.49
C ASP A 122 -2.01 19.24 -24.11
N VAL A 123 -1.34 18.07 -23.97
CA VAL A 123 -1.20 17.40 -22.68
C VAL A 123 -0.15 18.15 -21.84
N GLU A 124 -0.56 18.57 -20.65
CA GLU A 124 0.39 19.12 -19.69
C GLU A 124 1.38 18.03 -19.23
N ARG A 125 2.53 18.49 -18.78
CA ARG A 125 3.61 17.61 -18.34
C ARG A 125 3.11 16.55 -17.34
N VAL A 126 3.44 15.29 -17.61
CA VAL A 126 3.16 14.17 -16.70
C VAL A 126 3.89 14.39 -15.38
N THR A 127 3.15 14.38 -14.27
CA THR A 127 3.72 14.55 -12.93
C THR A 127 3.73 13.20 -12.23
N VAL A 128 4.89 12.80 -11.72
CA VAL A 128 5.06 11.56 -10.98
C VAL A 128 5.39 11.88 -9.53
N GLU A 129 4.53 11.46 -8.61
CA GLU A 129 4.68 11.70 -7.18
C GLU A 129 4.58 10.41 -6.38
N LYS A 130 5.38 10.30 -5.33
CA LYS A 130 5.23 9.25 -4.34
C LYS A 130 4.00 9.57 -3.48
N MET A 131 3.05 8.66 -3.40
CA MET A 131 1.92 8.81 -2.51
C MET A 131 2.36 8.44 -1.09
N ASP A 132 2.69 9.43 -0.27
CA ASP A 132 2.80 9.24 1.17
C ASP A 132 1.38 9.27 1.76
N PRO A 133 0.90 8.20 2.40
CA PRO A 133 -0.38 8.21 3.08
C PRO A 133 -0.30 9.20 4.24
N LEU A 134 -0.72 10.44 4.00
CA LEU A 134 -0.91 11.43 5.06
C LEU A 134 -2.09 10.95 5.90
N LEU A 135 -1.81 10.32 7.03
CA LEU A 135 -2.82 10.15 8.06
C LEU A 135 -3.23 11.56 8.50
N PRO A 136 -4.53 11.92 8.43
CA PRO A 136 -4.97 13.22 8.92
C PRO A 136 -4.67 13.28 10.42
N VAL A 137 -3.61 14.02 10.78
CA VAL A 137 -3.32 14.34 12.16
C VAL A 137 -4.42 15.32 12.60
N ILE A 138 -5.19 14.94 13.59
CA ILE A 138 -6.25 15.76 14.15
C ILE A 138 -5.61 17.09 14.60
N SER A 139 -5.94 18.18 13.92
CA SER A 139 -5.59 19.53 14.37
C SER A 139 -6.55 19.94 15.49
N VAL A 140 -6.09 19.89 16.73
CA VAL A 140 -6.82 20.43 17.87
C VAL A 140 -6.69 21.94 17.84
N ALA A 141 -7.74 22.64 17.46
CA ALA A 141 -7.82 24.09 17.61
C ALA A 141 -8.11 24.40 19.10
N LEU A 142 -7.14 24.97 19.80
CA LEU A 142 -7.33 25.58 21.12
C LEU A 142 -7.90 27.00 20.91
N TYR A 143 -9.09 27.23 21.44
CA TYR A 143 -9.66 28.57 21.58
C TYR A 143 -9.10 29.27 22.82
#